data_b06a7fdb32faf850857353296c4e8c27
#
_entry.id   b06a7fdb32faf850857353296c4e8c27
#
_cell.length_a   1.000
_cell.length_b   1.000
_cell.length_c   1.000
_cell.angle_alpha   90.00
_cell.angle_beta   90.00
_cell.angle_gamma   90.00
#
_symmetry.space_group_name_H-M   'P 1'
#
loop_
_entity.id
_entity.type
_entity.pdbx_description
1 polymer ?
#
loop_
_entity_poly.entity_id
_entity_poly.type
_entity_poly.pdbx_seq_one_letter_code
_entity_poly.pdbx_strand_id
1 'polypeptide(L)'
;MKLLIIDQFDCGFSMDLAIKSAAYGHEVRVYMRNNFDGSRCENGDGMDCFKKVADWESSMNWADLIFVTDNSRYIQKLESYHRKGYPIYGCNVEGARWEQDREYGAAVFERAGIPIIPTMKFSKYDEAISHVLSNKDKRFVSKPIGDGDKALSYCSKDWRDMVFMLNKWKKSNAYDGDFVLQEFHAGSEMAVGGWFG
;
A
#
# COMPACT_ATOMS: atom_id res chain seq x y z
N MET A 1 28.70 5.99 -4.14
CA MET A 1 27.80 4.83 -4.27
C MET A 1 26.86 5.09 -5.43
N LYS A 2 26.52 4.06 -6.17
CA LYS A 2 25.58 4.09 -7.30
C LYS A 2 24.19 3.69 -6.83
N LEU A 3 23.25 4.59 -6.85
CA LEU A 3 21.88 4.39 -6.37
C LEU A 3 20.89 4.34 -7.55
N LEU A 4 20.17 3.25 -7.68
CA LEU A 4 19.01 3.13 -8.56
C LEU A 4 17.73 3.29 -7.73
N ILE A 5 16.89 4.24 -8.11
CA ILE A 5 15.57 4.42 -7.51
C ILE A 5 14.53 3.98 -8.54
N ILE A 6 13.65 3.05 -8.14
CA ILE A 6 12.54 2.55 -8.95
C ILE A 6 11.25 3.13 -8.36
N ASP A 7 10.74 4.20 -8.99
CA ASP A 7 9.49 4.83 -8.61
C ASP A 7 8.35 4.24 -9.45
N GLN A 8 7.44 3.55 -8.77
CA GLN A 8 6.31 2.84 -9.36
C GLN A 8 5.08 3.75 -9.52
N PHE A 9 5.08 4.88 -8.85
CA PHE A 9 4.07 5.91 -8.99
C PHE A 9 4.57 7.05 -9.88
N ASP A 10 3.67 7.69 -10.56
CA ASP A 10 3.92 8.86 -11.40
C ASP A 10 3.85 10.18 -10.60
N CYS A 11 3.92 10.11 -9.29
CA CYS A 11 3.77 11.25 -8.37
C CYS A 11 5.09 11.89 -7.95
N GLY A 12 6.23 11.40 -8.42
CA GLY A 12 7.54 11.94 -8.05
C GLY A 12 7.95 11.73 -6.59
N PHE A 13 7.41 10.71 -5.94
CA PHE A 13 7.64 10.41 -4.52
C PHE A 13 9.13 10.26 -4.17
N SER A 14 9.92 9.82 -5.14
CA SER A 14 11.35 9.55 -5.01
C SER A 14 12.25 10.78 -5.24
N MET A 15 11.68 11.91 -5.65
CA MET A 15 12.46 13.09 -6.06
C MET A 15 13.33 13.63 -4.95
N ASP A 16 12.78 13.80 -3.75
CA ASP A 16 13.54 14.31 -2.59
C ASP A 16 14.71 13.39 -2.23
N LEU A 17 14.49 12.06 -2.27
CA LEU A 17 15.54 11.09 -2.05
C LEU A 17 16.64 11.19 -3.12
N ALA A 18 16.27 11.33 -4.39
CA ALA A 18 17.21 11.44 -5.51
C ALA A 18 18.08 12.68 -5.38
N ILE A 19 17.48 13.85 -5.14
CA ILE A 19 18.16 15.13 -4.98
C ILE A 19 19.13 15.09 -3.79
N LYS A 20 18.66 14.63 -2.64
CA LYS A 20 19.48 14.52 -1.44
C LYS A 20 20.64 13.56 -1.62
N SER A 21 20.39 12.39 -2.20
CA SER A 21 21.44 11.40 -2.47
C SER A 21 22.53 11.96 -3.40
N ALA A 22 22.13 12.69 -4.45
CA ALA A 22 23.08 13.35 -5.34
C ALA A 22 23.87 14.43 -4.62
N ALA A 23 23.24 15.23 -3.75
CA ALA A 23 23.90 16.25 -2.95
C ALA A 23 24.95 15.66 -1.97
N TYR A 24 24.76 14.41 -1.54
CA TYR A 24 25.76 13.65 -0.76
C TYR A 24 26.84 12.99 -1.62
N GLY A 25 26.90 13.27 -2.92
CA GLY A 25 27.93 12.80 -3.83
C GLY A 25 27.70 11.38 -4.35
N HIS A 26 26.48 10.89 -4.35
CA HIS A 26 26.15 9.61 -4.95
C HIS A 26 25.79 9.79 -6.44
N GLU A 27 26.14 8.81 -7.26
CA GLU A 27 25.60 8.70 -8.61
C GLU A 27 24.18 8.14 -8.52
N VAL A 28 23.18 8.87 -9.04
CA VAL A 28 21.78 8.49 -8.92
C VAL A 28 21.15 8.29 -10.29
N ARG A 29 20.49 7.14 -10.46
CA ARG A 29 19.56 6.88 -11.57
C ARG A 29 18.15 6.74 -11.04
N VAL A 30 17.19 7.35 -11.72
CA VAL A 30 15.79 7.29 -11.32
C VAL A 30 14.95 6.78 -12.49
N TYR A 31 14.26 5.69 -12.26
CA TYR A 31 13.17 5.25 -13.12
C TYR A 31 11.86 5.75 -12.53
N MET A 32 11.09 6.45 -13.34
CA MET A 32 9.72 6.86 -13.03
C MET A 32 8.78 6.24 -14.04
N ARG A 33 7.76 5.60 -13.54
CA ARG A 33 6.72 5.03 -14.38
C ARG A 33 5.99 6.12 -15.16
N ASN A 34 5.54 5.80 -16.37
CA ASN A 34 4.63 6.65 -17.13
C ASN A 34 3.30 6.87 -16.38
N ASN A 35 2.64 7.96 -16.68
CA ASN A 35 1.31 8.31 -16.16
C ASN A 35 0.27 7.22 -16.48
N PHE A 36 -0.88 7.26 -15.82
CA PHE A 36 -1.95 6.27 -16.01
C PHE A 36 -2.53 6.27 -17.42
N ASP A 37 -2.52 7.41 -18.11
CA ASP A 37 -2.94 7.56 -19.50
C ASP A 37 -1.89 7.08 -20.52
N GLY A 38 -0.74 6.59 -20.04
CA GLY A 38 0.38 6.14 -20.86
C GLY A 38 1.34 7.25 -21.30
N SER A 39 1.04 8.51 -21.01
CA SER A 39 1.96 9.61 -21.28
C SER A 39 3.23 9.50 -20.43
N ARG A 40 4.31 10.07 -20.93
CA ARG A 40 5.59 10.06 -20.21
C ARG A 40 5.49 10.89 -18.94
N CYS A 41 5.97 10.37 -17.83
CA CYS A 41 6.13 11.13 -16.60
C CYS A 41 7.22 12.18 -16.78
N GLU A 42 6.90 13.47 -16.59
CA GLU A 42 7.82 14.59 -16.74
C GLU A 42 8.52 14.99 -15.43
N ASN A 43 8.12 14.37 -14.30
CA ASN A 43 8.77 14.63 -13.03
C ASN A 43 10.28 14.39 -13.13
N GLY A 44 11.07 15.36 -12.68
CA GLY A 44 12.53 15.32 -12.73
C GLY A 44 13.17 15.68 -14.08
N ASP A 45 12.39 16.08 -15.07
CA ASP A 45 12.94 16.57 -16.33
C ASP A 45 13.66 17.91 -16.12
N GLY A 46 14.81 18.07 -16.76
CA GLY A 46 15.65 19.26 -16.60
C GLY A 46 16.48 19.30 -15.31
N MET A 47 16.44 18.25 -14.49
CA MET A 47 17.32 18.12 -13.33
C MET A 47 18.63 17.43 -13.71
N ASP A 48 19.75 18.13 -13.50
CA ASP A 48 21.10 17.63 -13.84
C ASP A 48 21.75 16.82 -12.70
N CYS A 49 21.16 16.83 -11.51
CA CYS A 49 21.73 16.17 -10.32
C CYS A 49 21.57 14.64 -10.32
N PHE A 50 20.71 14.08 -11.15
CA PHE A 50 20.55 12.64 -11.34
C PHE A 50 20.20 12.30 -12.79
N LYS A 51 20.35 11.04 -13.17
CA LYS A 51 19.99 10.53 -14.50
C LYS A 51 18.64 9.85 -14.50
N LYS A 52 17.65 10.39 -15.21
CA LYS A 52 16.39 9.69 -15.47
C LYS A 52 16.60 8.59 -16.50
N VAL A 53 16.11 7.37 -16.21
CA VAL A 53 16.23 6.21 -17.10
C VAL A 53 14.86 5.75 -17.59
N ALA A 54 14.80 5.32 -18.84
CA ALA A 54 13.55 4.85 -19.46
C ALA A 54 13.18 3.41 -19.01
N ASP A 55 14.19 2.66 -18.60
CA ASP A 55 14.07 1.26 -18.15
C ASP A 55 14.97 1.04 -16.93
N TRP A 56 14.41 0.45 -15.86
CA TRP A 56 15.15 0.19 -14.64
C TRP A 56 15.97 -1.10 -14.73
N GLU A 57 15.51 -2.09 -15.51
CA GLU A 57 16.16 -3.40 -15.58
C GLU A 57 17.61 -3.29 -16.12
N SER A 58 17.82 -2.41 -17.10
CA SER A 58 19.15 -2.12 -17.65
C SER A 58 20.14 -1.48 -16.64
N SER A 59 19.60 -0.93 -15.55
CA SER A 59 20.41 -0.29 -14.50
C SER A 59 20.65 -1.17 -13.27
N MET A 60 20.05 -2.35 -13.19
CA MET A 60 20.18 -3.25 -12.03
C MET A 60 21.61 -3.63 -11.72
N ASN A 61 22.38 -4.05 -12.74
CA ASN A 61 23.79 -4.45 -12.57
C ASN A 61 24.74 -3.27 -12.31
N TRP A 62 24.30 -2.05 -12.59
CA TRP A 62 25.09 -0.85 -12.34
C TRP A 62 25.01 -0.40 -10.89
N ALA A 63 23.93 -0.68 -10.18
CA ALA A 63 23.62 -0.13 -8.87
C ALA A 63 24.36 -0.86 -7.73
N ASP A 64 24.90 -0.09 -6.80
CA ASP A 64 25.38 -0.59 -5.50
C ASP A 64 24.23 -0.77 -4.49
N LEU A 65 23.13 0.01 -4.68
CA LEU A 65 21.88 -0.08 -3.92
C LEU A 65 20.70 0.24 -4.85
N ILE A 66 19.67 -0.54 -4.72
CA ILE A 66 18.41 -0.37 -5.46
C ILE A 66 17.29 -0.06 -4.46
N PHE A 67 16.71 1.12 -4.58
CA PHE A 67 15.61 1.56 -3.72
C PHE A 67 14.28 1.48 -4.50
N VAL A 68 13.31 0.76 -3.95
CA VAL A 68 11.99 0.58 -4.55
C VAL A 68 10.96 1.28 -3.68
N THR A 69 10.21 2.23 -4.25
CA THR A 69 9.32 3.12 -3.49
C THR A 69 7.98 2.50 -3.11
N ASP A 70 7.64 1.35 -3.68
CA ASP A 70 6.34 0.72 -3.49
C ASP A 70 6.44 -0.81 -3.50
N ASN A 71 5.45 -1.47 -2.95
CA ASN A 71 5.39 -2.91 -2.75
C ASN A 71 4.36 -3.63 -3.66
N SER A 72 4.00 -3.05 -4.80
CA SER A 72 2.92 -3.60 -5.64
C SER A 72 3.36 -4.00 -7.05
N ARG A 73 3.53 -3.04 -7.93
CA ARG A 73 3.57 -3.25 -9.39
C ARG A 73 4.70 -4.15 -9.89
N TYR A 74 5.93 -3.95 -9.41
CA TYR A 74 7.10 -4.68 -9.90
C TYR A 74 7.54 -5.83 -8.99
N ILE A 75 6.78 -6.12 -7.94
CA ILE A 75 7.17 -7.07 -6.89
C ILE A 75 7.49 -8.46 -7.47
N GLN A 76 6.68 -8.95 -8.41
CA GLN A 76 6.89 -10.26 -9.03
C GLN A 76 8.15 -10.29 -9.91
N LYS A 77 8.45 -9.20 -10.63
CA LYS A 77 9.68 -9.08 -11.41
C LYS A 77 10.90 -8.97 -10.50
N LEU A 78 10.81 -8.17 -9.44
CA LEU A 78 11.90 -7.96 -8.48
C LEU A 78 12.23 -9.21 -7.67
N GLU A 79 11.29 -10.14 -7.51
CA GLU A 79 11.52 -11.39 -6.78
C GLU A 79 12.70 -12.19 -7.36
N SER A 80 12.84 -12.22 -8.70
CA SER A 80 13.97 -12.89 -9.35
C SER A 80 15.33 -12.25 -9.03
N TYR A 81 15.36 -10.95 -8.83
CA TYR A 81 16.56 -10.20 -8.45
C TYR A 81 16.87 -10.35 -6.97
N HIS A 82 15.85 -10.34 -6.09
CA HIS A 82 16.01 -10.67 -4.67
C HIS A 82 16.68 -12.03 -4.49
N ARG A 83 16.19 -13.06 -5.19
CA ARG A 83 16.76 -14.44 -5.12
C ARG A 83 18.19 -14.53 -5.64
N LYS A 84 18.59 -13.63 -6.54
CA LYS A 84 19.97 -13.53 -7.04
C LYS A 84 20.88 -12.71 -6.15
N GLY A 85 20.38 -12.18 -5.03
CA GLY A 85 21.15 -11.40 -4.07
C GLY A 85 21.45 -9.96 -4.48
N TYR A 86 20.64 -9.36 -5.35
CA TYR A 86 20.75 -7.93 -5.66
C TYR A 86 20.49 -7.09 -4.41
N PRO A 87 21.24 -5.98 -4.21
CA PRO A 87 21.11 -5.12 -3.03
C PRO A 87 19.83 -4.24 -3.10
N ILE A 88 18.68 -4.87 -2.98
CA ILE A 88 17.37 -4.21 -3.10
C ILE A 88 16.86 -3.85 -1.72
N TYR A 89 16.65 -2.56 -1.49
CA TYR A 89 15.86 -2.03 -0.40
C TYR A 89 14.42 -1.88 -0.89
N GLY A 90 13.58 -2.81 -0.52
CA GLY A 90 12.19 -2.91 -0.94
C GLY A 90 11.59 -4.24 -0.50
N CYS A 91 10.27 -4.34 -0.54
CA CYS A 91 9.56 -5.56 -0.18
C CYS A 91 9.85 -6.69 -1.19
N ASN A 92 9.94 -7.92 -0.69
CA ASN A 92 9.80 -9.13 -1.48
C ASN A 92 8.33 -9.56 -1.56
N VAL A 93 8.03 -10.61 -2.31
CA VAL A 93 6.66 -11.11 -2.50
C VAL A 93 6.00 -11.48 -1.17
N GLU A 94 6.73 -12.10 -0.26
CA GLU A 94 6.21 -12.51 1.05
C GLU A 94 5.90 -11.30 1.94
N GLY A 95 6.81 -10.31 2.00
CA GLY A 95 6.59 -9.08 2.76
C GLY A 95 5.42 -8.26 2.23
N ALA A 96 5.27 -8.17 0.90
CA ALA A 96 4.14 -7.49 0.28
C ALA A 96 2.80 -8.17 0.58
N ARG A 97 2.79 -9.48 0.73
CA ARG A 97 1.59 -10.24 1.08
C ARG A 97 1.01 -9.84 2.43
N TRP A 98 1.85 -9.44 3.41
CA TRP A 98 1.36 -9.02 4.73
C TRP A 98 0.46 -7.79 4.66
N GLU A 99 0.67 -6.92 3.67
CA GLU A 99 -0.16 -5.74 3.45
C GLU A 99 -1.31 -6.01 2.48
N GLN A 100 -1.05 -6.76 1.40
CA GLN A 100 -2.02 -6.98 0.34
C GLN A 100 -3.11 -7.99 0.71
N ASP A 101 -2.78 -8.99 1.54
CA ASP A 101 -3.69 -10.00 2.07
C ASP A 101 -3.95 -9.73 3.56
N ARG A 102 -5.08 -9.07 3.85
CA ARG A 102 -5.43 -8.65 5.21
C ARG A 102 -5.58 -9.82 6.19
N GLU A 103 -6.11 -10.96 5.73
CA GLU A 103 -6.29 -12.14 6.58
C GLU A 103 -4.93 -12.76 6.91
N TYR A 104 -4.05 -12.82 5.91
CA TYR A 104 -2.68 -13.31 6.11
C TYR A 104 -1.88 -12.38 7.03
N GLY A 105 -1.95 -11.06 6.82
CA GLY A 105 -1.28 -10.08 7.68
C GLY A 105 -1.76 -10.15 9.12
N ALA A 106 -3.08 -10.25 9.34
CA ALA A 106 -3.64 -10.43 10.68
C ALA A 106 -3.12 -11.70 11.35
N ALA A 107 -3.09 -12.83 10.64
CA ALA A 107 -2.57 -14.09 11.17
C ALA A 107 -1.06 -14.01 11.52
N VAL A 108 -0.28 -13.21 10.79
CA VAL A 108 1.13 -12.94 11.12
C VAL A 108 1.24 -12.16 12.44
N PHE A 109 0.44 -11.11 12.60
CA PHE A 109 0.41 -10.31 13.83
C PHE A 109 -0.02 -11.14 15.05
N GLU A 110 -1.07 -11.96 14.92
CA GLU A 110 -1.49 -12.87 15.99
C GLU A 110 -0.36 -13.82 16.42
N ARG A 111 0.33 -14.44 15.46
CA ARG A 111 1.48 -15.32 15.74
C ARG A 111 2.63 -14.59 16.43
N ALA A 112 2.79 -13.29 16.14
CA ALA A 112 3.77 -12.44 16.79
C ALA A 112 3.31 -11.91 18.16
N GLY A 113 2.10 -12.27 18.62
CA GLY A 113 1.53 -11.80 19.90
C GLY A 113 1.06 -10.34 19.85
N ILE A 114 0.90 -9.76 18.65
CA ILE A 114 0.40 -8.40 18.46
C ILE A 114 -1.12 -8.44 18.41
N PRO A 115 -1.83 -7.69 19.28
CA PRO A 115 -3.27 -7.62 19.25
C PRO A 115 -3.81 -7.14 17.91
N ILE A 116 -4.82 -7.82 17.39
CA ILE A 116 -5.54 -7.37 16.19
C ILE A 116 -6.92 -6.80 16.57
N ILE A 117 -7.40 -5.86 15.78
CA ILE A 117 -8.75 -5.33 15.96
C ILE A 117 -9.75 -6.34 15.44
N PRO A 118 -10.80 -6.71 16.22
CA PRO A 118 -11.86 -7.60 15.77
C PRO A 118 -12.44 -7.14 14.42
N THR A 119 -12.40 -8.03 13.46
CA THR A 119 -12.79 -7.75 12.07
C THR A 119 -13.63 -8.90 11.54
N MET A 120 -14.79 -8.60 10.95
CA MET A 120 -15.64 -9.56 10.28
C MET A 120 -15.79 -9.25 8.80
N LYS A 121 -15.69 -10.29 7.97
CA LYS A 121 -15.86 -10.22 6.54
C LYS A 121 -17.31 -10.51 6.15
N PHE A 122 -17.80 -9.75 5.17
CA PHE A 122 -19.15 -9.88 4.62
C PHE A 122 -19.11 -9.81 3.09
N SER A 123 -19.93 -10.63 2.45
CA SER A 123 -20.21 -10.57 1.01
C SER A 123 -21.62 -9.98 0.72
N LYS A 124 -22.44 -9.79 1.77
CA LYS A 124 -23.80 -9.27 1.64
C LYS A 124 -24.09 -8.20 2.69
N TYR A 125 -24.67 -7.11 2.23
CA TYR A 125 -25.06 -6.02 3.12
C TYR A 125 -26.06 -6.44 4.21
N ASP A 126 -27.00 -7.35 3.92
CA ASP A 126 -28.01 -7.80 4.90
C ASP A 126 -27.39 -8.55 6.08
N GLU A 127 -26.37 -9.36 5.83
CA GLU A 127 -25.62 -10.05 6.88
C GLU A 127 -24.85 -9.04 7.76
N ALA A 128 -24.20 -8.05 7.13
CA ALA A 128 -23.52 -6.98 7.83
C ALA A 128 -24.47 -6.13 8.68
N ILE A 129 -25.66 -5.79 8.14
CA ILE A 129 -26.69 -5.04 8.87
C ILE A 129 -27.16 -5.86 10.09
N SER A 130 -27.42 -7.16 9.92
CA SER A 130 -27.83 -8.05 11.01
C SER A 130 -26.75 -8.12 12.09
N HIS A 131 -25.47 -8.19 11.70
CA HIS A 131 -24.34 -8.16 12.63
C HIS A 131 -24.31 -6.85 13.44
N VAL A 132 -24.44 -5.70 12.79
CA VAL A 132 -24.47 -4.39 13.46
C VAL A 132 -25.65 -4.29 14.43
N LEU A 133 -26.84 -4.77 14.02
CA LEU A 133 -28.04 -4.75 14.87
C LEU A 133 -27.91 -5.65 16.10
N SER A 134 -27.12 -6.71 16.01
CA SER A 134 -26.83 -7.61 17.14
C SER A 134 -25.73 -7.08 18.07
N ASN A 135 -25.02 -6.01 17.69
CA ASN A 135 -23.90 -5.42 18.43
C ASN A 135 -24.05 -3.89 18.54
N LYS A 136 -25.20 -3.42 19.04
CA LYS A 136 -25.56 -2.00 19.10
C LYS A 136 -24.73 -1.18 20.09
N ASP A 137 -24.03 -1.83 20.98
CA ASP A 137 -23.06 -1.27 21.91
C ASP A 137 -21.72 -0.92 21.28
N LYS A 138 -21.47 -1.44 20.07
CA LYS A 138 -20.23 -1.26 19.34
C LYS A 138 -20.37 -0.22 18.22
N ARG A 139 -19.24 0.37 17.88
CA ARG A 139 -19.05 1.25 16.73
C ARG A 139 -18.18 0.54 15.69
N PHE A 140 -18.47 0.72 14.40
CA PHE A 140 -17.80 0.00 13.34
C PHE A 140 -17.17 0.92 12.30
N VAL A 141 -16.11 0.40 11.66
CA VAL A 141 -15.50 0.96 10.45
C VAL A 141 -15.70 -0.05 9.32
N SER A 142 -16.30 0.39 8.22
CA SER A 142 -16.39 -0.42 6.99
C SER A 142 -15.19 -0.17 6.11
N LYS A 143 -14.65 -1.25 5.49
CA LYS A 143 -13.56 -1.17 4.51
C LYS A 143 -13.79 -2.19 3.40
N PRO A 144 -13.70 -1.82 2.10
CA PRO A 144 -13.72 -2.77 1.01
C PRO A 144 -12.47 -3.66 1.05
N ILE A 145 -12.56 -4.86 0.46
CA ILE A 145 -11.43 -5.78 0.29
C ILE A 145 -10.95 -5.70 -1.16
N GLY A 146 -9.63 -5.77 -1.37
CA GLY A 146 -9.02 -5.67 -2.70
C GLY A 146 -8.97 -4.23 -3.22
N ASP A 147 -9.05 -4.09 -4.54
CA ASP A 147 -8.99 -2.80 -5.25
C ASP A 147 -10.31 -2.01 -5.20
N GLY A 148 -11.18 -2.33 -4.24
CA GLY A 148 -12.43 -1.61 -4.03
C GLY A 148 -12.20 -0.11 -3.79
N ASP A 149 -13.16 0.70 -4.24
CA ASP A 149 -13.10 2.15 -4.09
C ASP A 149 -12.92 2.54 -2.62
N LYS A 150 -11.81 3.20 -2.32
CA LYS A 150 -11.50 3.71 -0.97
C LYS A 150 -12.58 4.66 -0.44
N ALA A 151 -13.42 5.24 -1.30
CA ALA A 151 -14.58 6.03 -0.92
C ALA A 151 -15.63 5.23 -0.11
N LEU A 152 -15.60 3.89 -0.17
CA LEU A 152 -16.43 3.01 0.65
C LEU A 152 -15.84 2.71 2.04
N SER A 153 -14.64 3.21 2.34
CA SER A 153 -14.10 3.20 3.70
C SER A 153 -14.84 4.23 4.53
N TYR A 154 -15.53 3.77 5.57
CA TYR A 154 -16.40 4.62 6.38
C TYR A 154 -16.28 4.32 7.87
N CYS A 155 -16.03 5.35 8.65
CA CYS A 155 -16.03 5.29 10.10
C CYS A 155 -17.37 5.82 10.62
N SER A 156 -18.23 4.95 11.12
CA SER A 156 -19.55 5.35 11.61
C SER A 156 -19.47 6.12 12.92
N LYS A 157 -20.50 6.91 13.20
CA LYS A 157 -20.67 7.61 14.49
C LYS A 157 -21.19 6.65 15.56
N ASP A 158 -22.15 5.82 15.19
CA ASP A 158 -22.76 4.78 16.01
C ASP A 158 -23.30 3.65 15.13
N TRP A 159 -23.99 2.68 15.73
CA TRP A 159 -24.58 1.57 14.99
C TRP A 159 -25.68 2.01 14.02
N ARG A 160 -26.47 3.07 14.33
CA ARG A 160 -27.56 3.57 13.45
C ARG A 160 -26.98 4.17 12.19
N ASP A 161 -25.91 4.91 12.34
CA ASP A 161 -25.18 5.53 11.23
C ASP A 161 -24.56 4.45 10.31
N MET A 162 -24.00 3.38 10.87
CA MET A 162 -23.50 2.25 10.06
C MET A 162 -24.64 1.55 9.32
N VAL A 163 -25.75 1.26 9.98
CA VAL A 163 -26.93 0.65 9.33
C VAL A 163 -27.47 1.53 8.21
N PHE A 164 -27.53 2.84 8.42
CA PHE A 164 -27.93 3.78 7.38
C PHE A 164 -27.00 3.71 6.16
N MET A 165 -25.69 3.73 6.36
CA MET A 165 -24.71 3.67 5.27
C MET A 165 -24.74 2.33 4.53
N LEU A 166 -24.82 1.21 5.23
CA LEU A 166 -24.95 -0.12 4.60
C LEU A 166 -26.21 -0.21 3.74
N ASN A 167 -27.34 0.30 4.22
CA ASN A 167 -28.58 0.35 3.44
C ASN A 167 -28.46 1.28 2.21
N LYS A 168 -27.80 2.42 2.35
CA LYS A 168 -27.53 3.35 1.25
C LYS A 168 -26.71 2.68 0.15
N TRP A 169 -25.60 2.03 0.52
CA TRP A 169 -24.74 1.32 -0.42
C TRP A 169 -25.46 0.14 -1.09
N LYS A 170 -26.23 -0.63 -0.34
CA LYS A 170 -27.06 -1.69 -0.87
C LYS A 170 -28.03 -1.17 -1.94
N LYS A 171 -28.74 -0.06 -1.68
CA LYS A 171 -29.70 0.54 -2.61
C LYS A 171 -29.05 1.12 -3.87
N SER A 172 -27.86 1.69 -3.74
CA SER A 172 -27.11 2.29 -4.86
C SER A 172 -26.25 1.27 -5.63
N ASN A 173 -26.22 0.02 -5.18
CA ASN A 173 -25.30 -1.00 -5.69
C ASN A 173 -23.85 -0.49 -5.77
N ALA A 174 -23.43 0.24 -4.73
CA ALA A 174 -22.16 0.96 -4.72
C ALA A 174 -20.94 0.05 -4.78
N TYR A 175 -21.09 -1.19 -4.31
CA TYR A 175 -20.03 -2.20 -4.32
C TYR A 175 -20.64 -3.60 -4.20
N ASP A 176 -20.20 -4.52 -5.03
CA ASP A 176 -20.65 -5.91 -5.09
C ASP A 176 -19.60 -6.91 -4.60
N GLY A 177 -18.42 -6.43 -4.20
CA GLY A 177 -17.34 -7.24 -3.66
C GLY A 177 -17.43 -7.45 -2.15
N ASP A 178 -16.48 -8.22 -1.64
CA ASP A 178 -16.32 -8.46 -0.20
C ASP A 178 -15.84 -7.21 0.54
N PHE A 179 -16.37 -7.01 1.73
CA PHE A 179 -15.95 -5.92 2.62
C PHE A 179 -15.86 -6.41 4.06
N VAL A 180 -15.18 -5.64 4.90
CA VAL A 180 -15.09 -5.94 6.33
C VAL A 180 -15.75 -4.87 7.17
N LEU A 181 -16.34 -5.29 8.29
CA LEU A 181 -16.65 -4.43 9.42
C LEU A 181 -15.62 -4.70 10.51
N GLN A 182 -14.94 -3.65 10.92
CA GLN A 182 -13.92 -3.65 11.95
C GLN A 182 -14.43 -2.86 13.15
N GLU A 183 -14.24 -3.35 14.37
CA GLU A 183 -14.60 -2.58 15.55
C GLU A 183 -13.77 -1.28 15.61
N PHE A 184 -14.43 -0.18 15.93
CA PHE A 184 -13.75 1.11 16.11
C PHE A 184 -13.07 1.16 17.47
N HIS A 185 -11.78 1.41 17.46
CA HIS A 185 -11.00 1.68 18.66
C HIS A 185 -10.56 3.14 18.66
N ALA A 186 -10.90 3.87 19.73
CA ALA A 186 -10.42 5.22 19.91
C ALA A 186 -8.94 5.20 20.31
N GLY A 187 -8.16 6.11 19.75
CA GLY A 187 -6.72 6.19 20.04
C GLY A 187 -6.01 7.16 19.10
N SER A 188 -4.71 7.31 19.31
CA SER A 188 -3.84 7.99 18.36
C SER A 188 -3.26 6.97 17.39
N GLU A 189 -3.40 7.23 16.09
CA GLU A 189 -2.77 6.42 15.06
C GLU A 189 -1.27 6.72 15.02
N MET A 190 -0.45 5.68 15.08
CA MET A 190 1.00 5.80 15.05
C MET A 190 1.58 4.83 14.04
N ALA A 191 2.55 5.30 13.26
CA ALA A 191 3.39 4.45 12.43
C ALA A 191 4.73 4.20 13.16
N VAL A 192 5.14 2.94 13.20
CA VAL A 192 6.44 2.54 13.77
C VAL A 192 7.23 1.82 12.69
N GLY A 193 8.46 2.22 12.50
CA GLY A 193 9.38 1.60 11.55
C GLY A 193 10.76 1.39 12.16
N GLY A 194 11.54 0.52 11.55
CA GLY A 194 12.90 0.24 11.96
C GLY A 194 13.76 -0.23 10.79
N TRP A 195 15.06 -0.07 10.93
CA TRP A 195 16.05 -0.62 10.02
C TRP A 195 16.51 -1.97 10.57
N PHE A 196 16.54 -2.97 9.70
CA PHE A 196 17.02 -4.31 10.02
C PHE A 196 18.19 -4.64 9.10
N GLY A 197 19.28 -5.11 9.67
CA GLY A 197 20.48 -5.55 8.96
C GLY A 197 20.87 -6.96 9.34
#